data_caaff4750d467e796a647a19e9f0d4c8
#
_entry.id   caaff4750d467e796a647a19e9f0d4c8
#
_cell.length_a   1.000
_cell.length_b   1.000
_cell.length_c   1.000
_cell.angle_alpha   90.00
_cell.angle_beta   90.00
_cell.angle_gamma   90.00
#
_symmetry.space_group_name_H-M   'P 1'
#
loop_
_entity.id
_entity.type
_entity.pdbx_description
1 polymer ?
#
loop_
_entity_poly.entity_id
_entity_poly.type
_entity_poly.pdbx_seq_one_letter_code
_entity_poly.pdbx_strand_id
1 'polypeptide(L)'
;MSMWEMVLALFAVVLFTSISLGYNQALWRQTDYLNNATLVVQANHICHSVLDEIDAKMFSKDLNFLNIVSMFHDSTRVVYYPHLQQSFTVKIAAINSDSLGHSLPNPNSIFKTVSVTVSGPSALKHNVSLKRIYTKTNM
;
A
#
# COMPACT_ATOMS: atom_id res chain seq x y z
N MET A 1 17.91 -49.14 32.19
CA MET A 1 18.29 -47.86 31.57
C MET A 1 19.34 -47.23 32.49
N SER A 2 20.51 -46.93 31.96
CA SER A 2 21.53 -46.25 32.74
C SER A 2 21.16 -44.76 32.91
N MET A 3 21.63 -44.16 33.98
CA MET A 3 21.37 -42.73 34.25
C MET A 3 21.81 -41.84 33.08
N TRP A 4 22.85 -42.20 32.36
CA TRP A 4 23.36 -41.52 31.17
C TRP A 4 22.39 -41.63 29.99
N GLU A 5 21.71 -42.73 29.79
CA GLU A 5 20.72 -42.89 28.72
C GLU A 5 19.50 -42.01 28.96
N MET A 6 19.08 -41.86 30.23
CA MET A 6 18.00 -40.95 30.58
C MET A 6 18.38 -39.48 30.32
N VAL A 7 19.60 -39.09 30.66
CA VAL A 7 20.09 -37.73 30.43
C VAL A 7 20.18 -37.44 28.92
N LEU A 8 20.69 -38.37 28.13
CA LEU A 8 20.75 -38.24 26.68
C LEU A 8 19.37 -38.17 26.03
N ALA A 9 18.42 -39.00 26.50
CA ALA A 9 17.05 -38.94 26.01
C ALA A 9 16.39 -37.61 26.32
N LEU A 10 16.57 -37.09 27.53
CA LEU A 10 16.03 -35.75 27.94
C LEU A 10 16.65 -34.65 27.11
N PHE A 11 17.96 -34.70 26.88
CA PHE A 11 18.67 -33.74 26.05
C PHE A 11 18.17 -33.75 24.60
N ALA A 12 17.95 -34.97 24.02
CA ALA A 12 17.38 -35.11 22.68
C ALA A 12 15.99 -34.55 22.57
N VAL A 13 15.11 -34.71 23.57
CA VAL A 13 13.76 -34.12 23.60
C VAL A 13 13.83 -32.62 23.66
N VAL A 14 14.70 -32.06 24.50
CA VAL A 14 14.86 -30.60 24.61
C VAL A 14 15.37 -30.00 23.30
N LEU A 15 16.37 -30.62 22.66
CA LEU A 15 16.89 -30.21 21.36
C LEU A 15 15.81 -30.26 20.28
N PHE A 16 15.10 -31.39 20.18
CA PHE A 16 14.03 -31.56 19.20
C PHE A 16 12.93 -30.50 19.39
N THR A 17 12.51 -30.25 20.62
CA THR A 17 11.49 -29.26 20.95
C THR A 17 11.97 -27.82 20.57
N SER A 18 13.21 -27.50 20.87
CA SER A 18 13.79 -26.20 20.55
C SER A 18 13.86 -25.95 19.04
N ILE A 19 14.30 -26.97 18.27
CA ILE A 19 14.34 -26.91 16.81
C ILE A 19 12.94 -26.78 16.23
N SER A 20 11.98 -27.57 16.73
CA SER A 20 10.58 -27.50 16.28
C SER A 20 9.94 -26.16 16.54
N LEU A 21 10.18 -25.55 17.71
CA LEU A 21 9.68 -24.21 18.02
C LEU A 21 10.33 -23.16 17.12
N GLY A 22 11.63 -23.22 16.91
CA GLY A 22 12.35 -22.31 16.01
C GLY A 22 11.84 -22.41 14.56
N TYR A 23 11.61 -23.62 14.07
CA TYR A 23 11.06 -23.84 12.74
C TYR A 23 9.64 -23.28 12.61
N ASN A 24 8.77 -23.54 13.57
CA ASN A 24 7.41 -22.98 13.57
C ASN A 24 7.42 -21.46 13.58
N GLN A 25 8.26 -20.82 14.40
CA GLN A 25 8.38 -19.37 14.40
C GLN A 25 8.86 -18.82 13.06
N ALA A 26 9.80 -19.51 12.41
CA ALA A 26 10.28 -19.11 11.08
C ALA A 26 9.15 -19.20 10.02
N LEU A 27 8.35 -20.26 10.05
CA LEU A 27 7.20 -20.40 9.16
C LEU A 27 6.15 -19.30 9.36
N TRP A 28 5.82 -18.97 10.61
CA TRP A 28 4.88 -17.87 10.90
C TRP A 28 5.38 -16.54 10.37
N ARG A 29 6.66 -16.22 10.58
CA ARG A 29 7.28 -15.01 10.05
C ARG A 29 7.23 -14.98 8.52
N GLN A 30 7.54 -16.10 7.86
CA GLN A 30 7.49 -16.20 6.41
C GLN A 30 6.06 -15.97 5.88
N THR A 31 5.05 -16.54 6.53
CA THR A 31 3.64 -16.34 6.17
C THR A 31 3.25 -14.87 6.33
N ASP A 32 3.66 -14.20 7.41
CA ASP A 32 3.41 -12.77 7.61
C ASP A 32 4.05 -11.91 6.53
N TYR A 33 5.29 -12.22 6.11
CA TYR A 33 5.94 -11.49 5.03
C TYR A 33 5.23 -11.68 3.70
N LEU A 34 4.80 -12.90 3.37
CA LEU A 34 4.06 -13.19 2.14
C LEU A 34 2.71 -12.47 2.12
N ASN A 35 1.97 -12.50 3.23
CA ASN A 35 0.70 -11.79 3.34
C ASN A 35 0.90 -10.27 3.15
N ASN A 36 1.89 -9.69 3.82
CA ASN A 36 2.18 -8.28 3.67
C ASN A 36 2.61 -7.93 2.23
N ALA A 37 3.44 -8.74 1.60
CA ALA A 37 3.86 -8.55 0.21
C ALA A 37 2.66 -8.58 -0.75
N THR A 38 1.75 -9.53 -0.58
CA THR A 38 0.51 -9.62 -1.37
C THR A 38 -0.34 -8.37 -1.22
N LEU A 39 -0.52 -7.89 0.02
CA LEU A 39 -1.30 -6.68 0.30
C LEU A 39 -0.64 -5.42 -0.29
N VAL A 40 0.69 -5.33 -0.25
CA VAL A 40 1.43 -4.22 -0.88
C VAL A 40 1.22 -4.20 -2.39
N VAL A 41 1.30 -5.35 -3.05
CA VAL A 41 1.05 -5.46 -4.50
C VAL A 41 -0.37 -5.02 -4.83
N GLN A 42 -1.36 -5.44 -4.06
CA GLN A 42 -2.75 -5.05 -4.26
C GLN A 42 -2.98 -3.57 -4.01
N ALA A 43 -2.43 -3.02 -2.94
CA ALA A 43 -2.50 -1.59 -2.65
C ALA A 43 -1.86 -0.77 -3.77
N ASN A 44 -0.73 -1.22 -4.32
CA ASN A 44 -0.08 -0.58 -5.45
C ASN A 44 -0.95 -0.63 -6.71
N HIS A 45 -1.59 -1.77 -6.99
CA HIS A 45 -2.53 -1.90 -8.11
C HIS A 45 -3.73 -0.95 -7.95
N ILE A 46 -4.28 -0.79 -6.74
CA ILE A 46 -5.35 0.18 -6.47
C ILE A 46 -4.86 1.60 -6.76
N CYS A 47 -3.65 1.97 -6.30
CA CYS A 47 -3.08 3.29 -6.57
C CYS A 47 -3.01 3.57 -8.07
N HIS A 48 -2.49 2.62 -8.86
CA HIS A 48 -2.41 2.76 -10.31
C HIS A 48 -3.79 2.87 -10.95
N SER A 49 -4.73 2.00 -10.58
CA SER A 49 -6.09 2.02 -11.10
C SER A 49 -6.80 3.36 -10.87
N VAL A 50 -6.61 3.95 -9.69
CA VAL A 50 -7.18 5.27 -9.37
C VAL A 50 -6.52 6.39 -10.19
N LEU A 51 -5.20 6.36 -10.35
CA LEU A 51 -4.51 7.35 -11.18
C LEU A 51 -4.92 7.22 -12.65
N ASP A 52 -5.10 6.01 -13.16
CA ASP A 52 -5.54 5.76 -14.53
C ASP A 52 -7.01 6.18 -14.73
N GLU A 53 -7.87 6.04 -13.71
CA GLU A 53 -9.23 6.59 -13.72
C GLU A 53 -9.21 8.12 -13.85
N ILE A 54 -8.31 8.79 -13.13
CA ILE A 54 -8.14 10.25 -13.21
C ILE A 54 -7.65 10.65 -14.61
N ASP A 55 -6.67 9.92 -15.16
CA ASP A 55 -6.18 10.16 -16.52
C ASP A 55 -7.31 10.00 -17.56
N ALA A 56 -8.10 8.96 -17.45
CA ALA A 56 -9.23 8.72 -18.35
C ALA A 56 -10.26 9.86 -18.28
N LYS A 57 -10.58 10.35 -17.08
CA LYS A 57 -11.50 11.49 -16.90
C LYS A 57 -10.94 12.80 -17.46
N MET A 58 -9.64 13.01 -17.38
CA MET A 58 -8.99 14.16 -18.01
C MET A 58 -9.00 14.05 -19.53
N PHE A 59 -8.76 12.87 -20.06
CA PHE A 59 -8.76 12.61 -21.50
C PHE A 59 -10.15 12.76 -22.13
N SER A 60 -11.20 12.30 -21.43
CA SER A 60 -12.60 12.45 -21.85
C SER A 60 -13.13 13.88 -21.69
N LYS A 61 -12.36 14.79 -21.11
CA LYS A 61 -12.73 16.17 -20.73
C LYS A 61 -13.83 16.25 -19.66
N ASP A 62 -14.14 15.12 -18.99
CA ASP A 62 -15.07 15.11 -17.85
C ASP A 62 -14.45 15.80 -16.63
N LEU A 63 -13.12 15.82 -16.56
CA LEU A 63 -12.35 16.49 -15.52
C LEU A 63 -11.46 17.57 -16.14
N ASN A 64 -11.74 18.83 -15.80
CA ASN A 64 -10.90 19.95 -16.22
C ASN A 64 -9.65 20.02 -15.31
N PHE A 65 -8.48 20.29 -15.92
CA PHE A 65 -7.22 20.50 -15.21
C PHE A 65 -7.34 21.50 -14.05
N LEU A 66 -8.09 22.60 -14.21
CA LEU A 66 -8.25 23.61 -13.18
C LEU A 66 -8.99 23.08 -11.94
N ASN A 67 -9.89 22.12 -12.14
CA ASN A 67 -10.75 21.58 -11.08
C ASN A 67 -10.15 20.37 -10.36
N ILE A 68 -8.97 19.88 -10.76
CA ILE A 68 -8.34 18.69 -10.14
C ILE A 68 -8.18 18.89 -8.63
N VAL A 69 -7.65 20.04 -8.22
CA VAL A 69 -7.39 20.31 -6.80
C VAL A 69 -8.69 20.42 -6.01
N SER A 70 -9.73 21.07 -6.55
CA SER A 70 -11.01 21.19 -5.87
C SER A 70 -11.78 19.87 -5.77
N MET A 71 -11.70 19.03 -6.79
CA MET A 71 -12.39 17.73 -6.80
C MET A 71 -11.71 16.69 -5.89
N PHE A 72 -10.39 16.72 -5.78
CA PHE A 72 -9.62 15.71 -5.04
C PHE A 72 -8.97 16.28 -3.77
N HIS A 73 -9.54 17.34 -3.21
CA HIS A 73 -9.12 17.84 -1.92
C HIS A 73 -9.61 16.88 -0.83
N ASP A 74 -8.70 16.04 -0.30
CA ASP A 74 -8.97 15.05 0.75
C ASP A 74 -10.12 14.05 0.46
N SER A 75 -10.25 13.62 -0.78
CA SER A 75 -11.22 12.60 -1.17
C SER A 75 -10.81 11.23 -0.59
N THR A 76 -11.76 10.57 0.09
CA THR A 76 -11.54 9.23 0.66
C THR A 76 -12.56 8.25 0.09
N ARG A 77 -12.08 7.09 -0.36
CA ARG A 77 -12.90 5.98 -0.86
C ARG A 77 -12.53 4.69 -0.13
N VAL A 78 -13.49 3.79 -0.01
CA VAL A 78 -13.25 2.42 0.49
C VAL A 78 -13.43 1.45 -0.68
N VAL A 79 -12.41 0.63 -0.91
CA VAL A 79 -12.43 -0.43 -1.93
C VAL A 79 -12.46 -1.77 -1.21
N TYR A 80 -13.50 -2.55 -1.45
CA TYR A 80 -13.67 -3.87 -0.88
C TYR A 80 -13.30 -4.96 -1.89
N TYR A 81 -12.44 -5.89 -1.49
CA TYR A 81 -12.07 -7.06 -2.28
C TYR A 81 -12.77 -8.30 -1.75
N PRO A 82 -13.82 -8.81 -2.43
CA PRO A 82 -14.61 -9.95 -1.94
C PRO A 82 -13.81 -11.23 -1.77
N HIS A 83 -12.85 -11.48 -2.67
CA HIS A 83 -12.02 -12.68 -2.64
C HIS A 83 -11.09 -12.76 -1.43
N LEU A 84 -10.74 -11.63 -0.84
CA LEU A 84 -9.86 -11.53 0.32
C LEU A 84 -10.63 -11.19 1.59
N GLN A 85 -11.90 -10.85 1.46
CA GLN A 85 -12.73 -10.32 2.55
C GLN A 85 -12.06 -9.13 3.26
N GLN A 86 -11.36 -8.30 2.49
CA GLN A 86 -10.58 -7.18 3.01
C GLN A 86 -10.98 -5.88 2.33
N SER A 87 -10.95 -4.80 3.10
CA SER A 87 -11.21 -3.45 2.62
C SER A 87 -9.95 -2.60 2.71
N PHE A 88 -9.73 -1.80 1.67
CA PHE A 88 -8.68 -0.81 1.59
C PHE A 88 -9.28 0.58 1.60
N THR A 89 -8.69 1.48 2.38
CA THR A 89 -9.05 2.88 2.38
C THR A 89 -8.11 3.64 1.45
N VAL A 90 -8.68 4.29 0.45
CA VAL A 90 -7.95 5.06 -0.55
C VAL A 90 -8.15 6.53 -0.28
N LYS A 91 -7.08 7.24 0.02
CA LYS A 91 -7.07 8.70 0.17
C LYS A 91 -6.43 9.34 -1.06
N ILE A 92 -7.16 10.25 -1.69
CA ILE A 92 -6.69 10.99 -2.85
C ILE A 92 -6.55 12.45 -2.43
N ALA A 93 -5.37 13.02 -2.64
CA ALA A 93 -5.11 14.43 -2.38
C ALA A 93 -4.46 15.06 -3.60
N ALA A 94 -4.94 16.24 -3.99
CA ALA A 94 -4.38 17.01 -5.09
C ALA A 94 -3.90 18.37 -4.59
N ILE A 95 -2.72 18.78 -5.03
CA ILE A 95 -2.11 20.05 -4.69
C ILE A 95 -1.60 20.78 -5.92
N ASN A 96 -1.55 22.09 -5.89
CA ASN A 96 -0.79 22.88 -6.85
C ASN A 96 0.70 22.66 -6.56
N SER A 97 1.48 22.42 -7.58
CA SER A 97 2.88 22.06 -7.42
C SER A 97 3.79 22.75 -8.44
N ASP A 98 5.09 22.59 -8.24
CA ASP A 98 6.12 22.88 -9.24
C ASP A 98 6.38 21.63 -10.13
N SER A 99 7.35 21.73 -11.02
CA SER A 99 7.76 20.63 -11.90
C SER A 99 8.37 19.42 -11.17
N LEU A 100 8.73 19.59 -9.89
CA LEU A 100 9.29 18.56 -9.02
C LEU A 100 8.23 17.97 -8.07
N GLY A 101 7.00 18.51 -8.09
CA GLY A 101 5.91 18.04 -7.24
C GLY A 101 5.89 18.65 -5.83
N HIS A 102 6.67 19.70 -5.58
CA HIS A 102 6.60 20.44 -4.32
C HIS A 102 5.37 21.35 -4.29
N SER A 103 4.73 21.45 -3.14
CA SER A 103 3.54 22.28 -2.96
C SER A 103 3.85 23.76 -3.23
N LEU A 104 3.01 24.39 -4.05
CA LEU A 104 3.03 25.82 -4.31
C LEU A 104 1.69 26.46 -3.90
N PRO A 105 1.71 27.61 -3.25
CA PRO A 105 0.48 28.33 -2.87
C PRO A 105 -0.23 28.96 -4.07
N ASN A 106 0.32 28.88 -5.27
CA ASN A 106 -0.23 29.52 -6.47
C ASN A 106 -1.34 28.65 -7.09
N PRO A 107 -2.61 29.11 -7.11
CA PRO A 107 -3.73 28.38 -7.71
C PRO A 107 -3.61 28.26 -9.24
N ASN A 108 -2.85 29.13 -9.90
CA ASN A 108 -2.66 29.14 -11.35
C ASN A 108 -1.43 28.35 -11.80
N SER A 109 -0.87 27.50 -10.93
CA SER A 109 0.24 26.65 -11.31
C SER A 109 -0.10 25.79 -12.52
N ILE A 110 0.84 25.73 -13.48
CA ILE A 110 0.78 24.85 -14.65
C ILE A 110 1.02 23.39 -14.32
N PHE A 111 1.48 23.09 -13.09
CA PHE A 111 1.69 21.76 -12.57
C PHE A 111 0.76 21.49 -11.39
N LYS A 112 0.20 20.28 -11.37
CA LYS A 112 -0.59 19.79 -10.25
C LYS A 112 -0.14 18.38 -9.91
N THR A 113 0.05 18.12 -8.62
CA THR A 113 0.42 16.78 -8.13
C THR A 113 -0.80 16.14 -7.49
N VAL A 114 -1.12 14.93 -7.96
CA VAL A 114 -2.11 14.07 -7.33
C VAL A 114 -1.37 12.97 -6.60
N SER A 115 -1.66 12.79 -5.33
CA SER A 115 -1.16 11.70 -4.49
C SER A 115 -2.31 10.77 -4.12
N VAL A 116 -2.11 9.49 -4.34
CA VAL A 116 -3.03 8.43 -3.92
C VAL A 116 -2.33 7.62 -2.85
N THR A 117 -2.93 7.56 -1.68
CA THR A 117 -2.43 6.78 -0.54
C THR A 117 -3.45 5.70 -0.19
N VAL A 118 -3.00 4.46 -0.20
CA VAL A 118 -3.81 3.30 0.17
C VAL A 118 -3.35 2.79 1.52
N SER A 119 -4.28 2.76 2.46
CA SER A 119 -4.14 2.09 3.74
C SER A 119 -5.00 0.84 3.74
N GLY A 120 -4.48 -0.22 4.29
CA GLY A 120 -5.12 -1.54 4.25
C GLY A 120 -5.48 -2.07 5.63
N PRO A 121 -5.85 -3.35 5.69
CA PRO A 121 -6.06 -4.07 6.94
C PRO A 121 -4.76 -4.13 7.76
N SER A 122 -4.87 -4.52 9.02
CA SER A 122 -3.75 -4.55 9.99
C SER A 122 -2.52 -5.35 9.54
N ALA A 123 -2.69 -6.27 8.60
CA ALA A 123 -1.59 -7.04 8.00
C ALA A 123 -0.74 -6.21 7.01
N LEU A 124 -1.26 -5.09 6.49
CA LEU A 124 -0.49 -4.14 5.70
C LEU A 124 0.31 -3.23 6.64
N LYS A 125 1.60 -3.49 6.78
CA LYS A 125 2.46 -2.81 7.76
C LYS A 125 2.72 -1.33 7.44
N HIS A 126 2.66 -0.96 6.16
CA HIS A 126 2.92 0.40 5.70
C HIS A 126 1.93 0.80 4.61
N ASN A 127 1.48 2.04 4.66
CA ASN A 127 0.64 2.60 3.60
C ASN A 127 1.43 2.68 2.30
N VAL A 128 0.77 2.38 1.19
CA VAL A 128 1.33 2.55 -0.15
C VAL A 128 0.87 3.88 -0.72
N SER A 129 1.80 4.70 -1.20
CA SER A 129 1.48 6.00 -1.78
C SER A 129 2.17 6.15 -3.13
N LEU A 130 1.39 6.58 -4.13
CA LEU A 130 1.89 6.96 -5.44
C LEU A 130 1.54 8.42 -5.71
N LYS A 131 2.42 9.10 -6.45
CA LYS A 131 2.23 10.48 -6.88
C LYS A 131 2.37 10.57 -8.39
N ARG A 132 1.53 11.40 -9.02
CA ARG A 132 1.61 11.73 -10.45
C ARG A 132 1.50 13.23 -10.62
N ILE A 133 2.38 13.79 -11.45
CA ILE A 133 2.39 15.22 -11.78
C ILE A 133 1.67 15.41 -13.11
N TYR A 134 0.69 16.28 -13.11
CA TYR A 134 -0.07 16.68 -14.28
C TYR A 134 0.37 18.06 -14.73
N THR A 135 0.49 18.23 -16.02
CA THR A 135 0.89 19.50 -16.64
C THR A 135 -0.27 20.03 -17.47
N LYS A 136 -0.53 21.33 -17.38
CA LYS A 136 -1.48 21.99 -18.27
C LYS A 136 -0.89 21.97 -19.68
N THR A 137 -1.37 21.06 -20.50
CA THR A 137 -1.05 21.07 -21.95
C THR A 137 -1.98 22.04 -22.61
N ASN A 138 -1.44 22.98 -23.34
CA ASN A 138 -2.25 23.84 -24.21
C ASN A 138 -2.75 22.97 -25.38
N MET A 139 -3.93 22.37 -25.21
CA MET A 139 -4.71 21.77 -26.28
C MET A 139 -5.75 22.76 -26.75
#